data_b26648a5d415f85c8d5778dae5f3ac69
#
_entry.id   b26648a5d415f85c8d5778dae5f3ac69
#
_cell.length_a   1.000
_cell.length_b   1.000
_cell.length_c   1.000
_cell.angle_alpha   90.00
_cell.angle_beta   90.00
_cell.angle_gamma   90.00
#
_symmetry.space_group_name_H-M   'P 1'
#
loop_
_entity.id
_entity.type
_entity.pdbx_description
1 polymer ?
#
loop_
_entity_poly.entity_id
_entity_poly.type
_entity_poly.pdbx_seq_one_letter_code
_entity_poly.pdbx_strand_id
1 'polypeptide(L)'
;MNNENKTVVVGMSGGVDSSVSAYLLKKQGFKVVGLFMQNWQSEPGEECSSVIDFSDASDVCDRLNIPLHKANFSDEYWDRVFEDFLKEHKAGRTPNPDILCNREIKFKSFLNYALSIGADFIATGHYAALKNVNDRTYLCRAKDNEKDQTYFLHEVNEDEFKKCLFPLSNLYKHEVRKIAEDINSVSYTHLTLPTKCW
;
A
#
# COMPACT_ATOMS: atom_id res chain seq x y z
N MET A 1 11.47 -5.75 -20.75
CA MET A 1 10.03 -5.63 -21.11
C MET A 1 9.72 -4.16 -21.27
N ASN A 2 9.01 -3.76 -22.32
CA ASN A 2 8.61 -2.36 -22.47
C ASN A 2 7.42 -2.08 -21.53
N ASN A 3 7.62 -1.24 -20.52
CA ASN A 3 6.60 -0.91 -19.50
C ASN A 3 5.70 0.27 -19.91
N GLU A 4 6.03 0.98 -20.97
CA GLU A 4 5.40 2.25 -21.38
C GLU A 4 3.90 2.14 -21.67
N ASN A 5 3.42 0.93 -21.99
CA ASN A 5 2.01 0.68 -22.27
C ASN A 5 1.27 0.04 -21.11
N LYS A 6 1.93 -0.18 -19.95
CA LYS A 6 1.31 -0.82 -18.79
C LYS A 6 0.95 0.21 -17.73
N THR A 7 -0.28 0.14 -17.26
CA THR A 7 -0.80 0.99 -16.19
C THR A 7 -0.70 0.28 -14.85
N VAL A 8 -0.11 0.96 -13.87
CA VAL A 8 0.00 0.47 -12.48
C VAL A 8 -0.71 1.45 -11.56
N VAL A 9 -1.66 0.94 -10.78
CA VAL A 9 -2.28 1.71 -9.69
C VAL A 9 -1.52 1.45 -8.40
N VAL A 10 -1.01 2.51 -7.79
CA VAL A 10 -0.24 2.46 -6.54
C VAL A 10 -1.13 2.88 -5.38
N GLY A 11 -1.23 2.03 -4.35
CA GLY A 11 -1.89 2.39 -3.09
C GLY A 11 -1.08 3.49 -2.39
N MET A 12 -1.63 4.71 -2.36
CA MET A 12 -1.02 5.90 -1.76
C MET A 12 -1.57 6.11 -0.35
N SER A 13 -0.70 6.11 0.65
CA SER A 13 -1.07 6.36 2.06
C SER A 13 -0.56 7.71 2.59
N GLY A 14 0.05 8.53 1.73
CA GLY A 14 0.79 9.71 2.18
C GLY A 14 2.17 9.40 2.78
N GLY A 15 2.48 8.14 3.09
CA GLY A 15 3.74 7.72 3.71
C GLY A 15 4.90 7.54 2.71
N VAL A 16 6.13 7.54 3.25
CA VAL A 16 7.39 7.41 2.50
C VAL A 16 7.41 6.20 1.56
N ASP A 17 6.95 5.05 2.04
CA ASP A 17 7.06 3.79 1.29
C ASP A 17 6.19 3.77 0.05
N SER A 18 4.95 4.27 0.14
CA SER A 18 4.05 4.40 -1.01
C SER A 18 4.56 5.43 -2.02
N SER A 19 5.09 6.55 -1.53
CA SER A 19 5.64 7.63 -2.37
C SER A 19 6.84 7.16 -3.18
N VAL A 20 7.79 6.47 -2.54
CA VAL A 20 8.96 5.91 -3.21
C VAL A 20 8.56 4.80 -4.17
N SER A 21 7.56 3.99 -3.84
CA SER A 21 7.04 2.96 -4.74
C SER A 21 6.50 3.56 -6.04
N ALA A 22 5.70 4.62 -5.94
CA ALA A 22 5.16 5.34 -7.11
C ALA A 22 6.29 5.94 -7.97
N TYR A 23 7.27 6.59 -7.33
CA TYR A 23 8.44 7.14 -8.01
C TYR A 23 9.24 6.08 -8.78
N LEU A 24 9.55 4.96 -8.14
CA LEU A 24 10.33 3.88 -8.75
C LEU A 24 9.63 3.28 -9.97
N LEU A 25 8.31 3.06 -9.89
CA LEU A 25 7.53 2.56 -11.01
C LEU A 25 7.47 3.55 -12.16
N LYS A 26 7.29 4.84 -11.87
CA LYS A 26 7.37 5.89 -12.89
C LYS A 26 8.74 5.91 -13.57
N LYS A 27 9.82 5.81 -12.79
CA LYS A 27 11.20 5.74 -13.32
C LYS A 27 11.43 4.48 -14.17
N GLN A 28 10.72 3.39 -13.91
CA GLN A 28 10.74 2.16 -14.71
C GLN A 28 9.89 2.24 -15.98
N GLY A 29 9.26 3.39 -16.26
CA GLY A 29 8.49 3.65 -17.47
C GLY A 29 7.03 3.20 -17.44
N PHE A 30 6.48 2.83 -16.28
CA PHE A 30 5.06 2.55 -16.15
C PHE A 30 4.20 3.83 -16.22
N LYS A 31 2.97 3.69 -16.71
CA LYS A 31 1.91 4.66 -16.49
C LYS A 31 1.40 4.48 -15.06
N VAL A 32 1.77 5.40 -14.16
CA VAL A 32 1.43 5.31 -12.74
C VAL A 32 0.21 6.15 -12.41
N VAL A 33 -0.71 5.57 -11.68
CA VAL A 33 -1.89 6.23 -11.10
C VAL A 33 -1.87 5.98 -9.59
N GLY A 34 -2.02 7.02 -8.78
CA GLY A 34 -2.19 6.89 -7.34
C GLY A 34 -3.64 6.54 -6.99
N LEU A 35 -3.84 5.72 -5.96
CA LEU A 35 -5.14 5.50 -5.35
C LEU A 35 -5.03 5.65 -3.84
N PHE A 36 -5.75 6.64 -3.29
CA PHE A 36 -5.94 6.77 -1.86
C PHE A 36 -7.16 5.97 -1.42
N MET A 37 -6.95 5.06 -0.46
CA MET A 37 -8.00 4.20 0.09
C MET A 37 -8.51 4.79 1.40
N GLN A 38 -9.77 5.20 1.44
CA GLN A 38 -10.43 5.59 2.67
C GLN A 38 -11.10 4.35 3.29
N ASN A 39 -10.52 3.83 4.37
CA ASN A 39 -11.00 2.61 5.05
C ASN A 39 -11.82 2.91 6.30
N TRP A 40 -11.92 4.19 6.70
CA TRP A 40 -12.63 4.60 7.88
C TRP A 40 -13.35 5.92 7.64
N GLN A 41 -14.54 6.07 8.23
CA GLN A 41 -15.26 7.34 8.27
C GLN A 41 -15.20 7.86 9.71
N SER A 42 -14.71 9.09 9.88
CA SER A 42 -14.74 9.76 11.18
C SER A 42 -16.13 10.26 11.49
N GLU A 43 -16.48 10.29 12.77
CA GLU A 43 -17.72 10.92 13.22
C GLU A 43 -17.69 12.44 12.99
N PRO A 44 -18.86 13.08 12.82
CA PRO A 44 -18.93 14.54 12.66
C PRO A 44 -18.32 15.24 13.88
N GLY A 45 -17.21 15.99 13.66
CA GLY A 45 -16.52 16.76 14.70
C GLY A 45 -15.17 16.21 15.14
N GLU A 46 -14.75 15.04 14.65
CA GLU A 46 -13.38 14.55 14.85
C GLU A 46 -12.44 15.05 13.72
N GLU A 47 -11.25 15.53 14.10
CA GLU A 47 -10.18 15.80 13.13
C GLU A 47 -9.75 14.47 12.51
N CYS A 48 -10.11 14.28 11.26
CA CYS A 48 -9.85 13.03 10.56
C CYS A 48 -8.39 12.98 10.10
N SER A 49 -7.59 12.08 10.66
CA SER A 49 -6.23 11.81 10.17
C SER A 49 -6.20 11.48 8.68
N SER A 50 -7.29 10.89 8.15
CA SER A 50 -7.42 10.57 6.72
C SER A 50 -7.44 11.81 5.80
N VAL A 51 -7.78 13.00 6.31
CA VAL A 51 -7.71 14.25 5.54
C VAL A 51 -6.26 14.68 5.36
N ILE A 52 -5.46 14.59 6.42
CA ILE A 52 -4.02 14.89 6.39
C ILE A 52 -3.32 13.88 5.47
N ASP A 53 -3.57 12.59 5.66
CA ASP A 53 -2.98 11.52 4.85
C ASP A 53 -3.33 11.66 3.36
N PHE A 54 -4.57 12.09 3.06
CA PHE A 54 -4.99 12.38 1.68
C PHE A 54 -4.28 13.61 1.11
N SER A 55 -4.11 14.67 1.90
CA SER A 55 -3.35 15.85 1.49
C SER A 55 -1.91 15.49 1.16
N ASP A 56 -1.25 14.72 2.04
CA ASP A 56 0.12 14.28 1.82
C ASP A 56 0.24 13.39 0.57
N ALA A 57 -0.72 12.50 0.36
CA ALA A 57 -0.77 11.66 -0.84
C ALA A 57 -0.97 12.50 -2.12
N SER A 58 -1.82 13.55 -2.05
CA SER A 58 -2.05 14.48 -3.16
C SER A 58 -0.78 15.26 -3.50
N ASP A 59 -0.11 15.83 -2.50
CA ASP A 59 1.12 16.58 -2.68
C ASP A 59 2.23 15.75 -3.34
N VAL A 60 2.35 14.48 -2.94
CA VAL A 60 3.29 13.53 -3.58
C VAL A 60 2.90 13.25 -5.02
N CYS A 61 1.63 12.98 -5.30
CA CYS A 61 1.15 12.71 -6.64
C CYS A 61 1.36 13.92 -7.58
N ASP A 62 1.10 15.13 -7.10
CA ASP A 62 1.33 16.37 -7.86
C ASP A 62 2.81 16.56 -8.19
N ARG A 63 3.72 16.36 -7.23
CA ARG A 63 5.17 16.41 -7.45
C ARG A 63 5.65 15.36 -8.43
N LEU A 64 5.11 14.16 -8.35
CA LEU A 64 5.42 13.08 -9.27
C LEU A 64 4.71 13.25 -10.63
N ASN A 65 3.82 14.23 -10.78
CA ASN A 65 2.96 14.41 -11.95
C ASN A 65 2.29 13.08 -12.34
N ILE A 66 1.54 12.52 -11.41
CA ILE A 66 0.69 11.33 -11.57
C ILE A 66 -0.73 11.65 -11.07
N PRO A 67 -1.79 11.15 -11.73
CA PRO A 67 -3.15 11.35 -11.25
C PRO A 67 -3.38 10.60 -9.94
N LEU A 68 -4.20 11.17 -9.04
CA LEU A 68 -4.64 10.55 -7.80
C LEU A 68 -6.15 10.32 -7.84
N HIS A 69 -6.56 9.07 -7.60
CA HIS A 69 -7.94 8.69 -7.37
C HIS A 69 -8.18 8.52 -5.87
N LYS A 70 -9.41 8.70 -5.43
CA LYS A 70 -9.86 8.38 -4.08
C LYS A 70 -10.97 7.34 -4.16
N ALA A 71 -10.83 6.25 -3.43
CA ALA A 71 -11.88 5.24 -3.28
C ALA A 71 -12.22 5.06 -1.80
N ASN A 72 -13.51 4.90 -1.52
CA ASN A 72 -14.02 4.62 -0.19
C ASN A 72 -14.30 3.13 -0.05
N PHE A 73 -13.62 2.48 0.88
CA PHE A 73 -13.77 1.07 1.24
C PHE A 73 -14.19 0.89 2.70
N SER A 74 -14.78 1.93 3.33
CA SER A 74 -15.12 1.90 4.75
C SER A 74 -16.16 0.82 5.07
N ASP A 75 -17.14 0.61 4.21
CA ASP A 75 -18.18 -0.41 4.41
C ASP A 75 -17.57 -1.81 4.30
N GLU A 76 -16.76 -2.06 3.25
CA GLU A 76 -16.05 -3.34 3.09
C GLU A 76 -15.06 -3.60 4.23
N TYR A 77 -14.38 -2.55 4.74
CA TYR A 77 -13.47 -2.66 5.87
C TYR A 77 -14.23 -3.01 7.14
N TRP A 78 -15.37 -2.35 7.39
CA TRP A 78 -16.22 -2.65 8.53
C TRP A 78 -16.67 -4.10 8.52
N ASP A 79 -17.31 -4.54 7.42
CA ASP A 79 -17.95 -5.85 7.32
C ASP A 79 -16.94 -7.01 7.30
N ARG A 80 -15.76 -6.82 6.68
CA ARG A 80 -14.83 -7.92 6.41
C ARG A 80 -13.60 -7.93 7.30
N VAL A 81 -13.31 -6.84 7.98
CA VAL A 81 -12.12 -6.70 8.84
C VAL A 81 -12.50 -6.40 10.27
N PHE A 82 -13.26 -5.32 10.48
CA PHE A 82 -13.51 -4.82 11.83
C PHE A 82 -14.51 -5.66 12.62
N GLU A 83 -15.56 -6.18 11.99
CA GLU A 83 -16.50 -7.10 12.66
C GLU A 83 -15.80 -8.38 13.11
N ASP A 84 -14.93 -8.95 12.28
CA ASP A 84 -14.18 -10.15 12.64
C ASP A 84 -13.21 -9.86 13.79
N PHE A 85 -12.52 -8.70 13.75
CA PHE A 85 -11.68 -8.23 14.85
C PHE A 85 -12.46 -8.17 16.16
N LEU A 86 -13.65 -7.56 16.16
CA LEU A 86 -14.49 -7.46 17.36
C LEU A 86 -14.94 -8.83 17.87
N LYS A 87 -15.31 -9.74 16.98
CA LYS A 87 -15.75 -11.10 17.29
C LYS A 87 -14.62 -11.90 17.97
N GLU A 88 -13.42 -11.87 17.40
CA GLU A 88 -12.26 -12.54 17.91
C GLU A 88 -11.83 -11.98 19.29
N HIS A 89 -11.85 -10.65 19.41
CA HIS A 89 -11.53 -9.97 20.66
C HIS A 89 -12.54 -10.32 21.79
N LYS A 90 -13.85 -10.36 21.46
CA LYS A 90 -14.90 -10.80 22.41
C LYS A 90 -14.71 -12.25 22.83
N ALA A 91 -14.13 -13.09 22.00
CA ALA A 91 -13.80 -14.48 22.30
C ALA A 91 -12.50 -14.65 23.10
N GLY A 92 -11.87 -13.55 23.55
CA GLY A 92 -10.64 -13.56 24.33
C GLY A 92 -9.37 -13.84 23.53
N ARG A 93 -9.42 -13.70 22.19
CA ARG A 93 -8.27 -13.84 21.32
C ARG A 93 -7.71 -12.46 20.94
N THR A 94 -6.46 -12.42 20.49
CA THR A 94 -5.80 -11.20 20.01
C THR A 94 -5.66 -11.28 18.48
N PRO A 95 -6.67 -10.86 17.71
CA PRO A 95 -6.61 -10.91 16.25
C PRO A 95 -5.64 -9.87 15.70
N ASN A 96 -5.14 -10.14 14.49
CA ASN A 96 -4.35 -9.16 13.73
C ASN A 96 -5.16 -8.65 12.54
N PRO A 97 -5.79 -7.47 12.64
CA PRO A 97 -6.63 -6.92 11.58
C PRO A 97 -5.85 -6.59 10.31
N ASP A 98 -4.52 -6.39 10.37
CA ASP A 98 -3.70 -6.07 9.21
C ASP A 98 -3.67 -7.21 8.19
N ILE A 99 -3.71 -8.46 8.65
CA ILE A 99 -3.75 -9.63 7.76
C ILE A 99 -5.06 -9.62 6.94
N LEU A 100 -6.20 -9.43 7.63
CA LEU A 100 -7.50 -9.33 6.99
C LEU A 100 -7.60 -8.09 6.09
N CYS A 101 -7.09 -6.94 6.54
CA CYS A 101 -7.05 -5.72 5.74
C CYS A 101 -6.24 -5.94 4.44
N ASN A 102 -5.11 -6.60 4.51
CA ASN A 102 -4.35 -6.94 3.31
C ASN A 102 -5.17 -7.85 2.41
N ARG A 103 -5.70 -8.98 2.91
CA ARG A 103 -6.46 -9.93 2.11
C ARG A 103 -7.71 -9.33 1.49
N GLU A 104 -8.58 -8.69 2.28
CA GLU A 104 -9.93 -8.29 1.83
C GLU A 104 -9.95 -6.90 1.18
N ILE A 105 -9.12 -5.96 1.65
CA ILE A 105 -9.14 -4.59 1.16
C ILE A 105 -8.04 -4.34 0.14
N LYS A 106 -6.76 -4.48 0.54
CA LYS A 106 -5.64 -4.06 -0.33
C LYS A 106 -5.43 -4.98 -1.54
N PHE A 107 -5.57 -6.29 -1.38
CA PHE A 107 -5.31 -7.24 -2.46
C PHE A 107 -6.59 -7.80 -3.10
N LYS A 108 -7.77 -7.39 -2.64
CA LYS A 108 -9.06 -7.78 -3.22
C LYS A 108 -9.88 -6.57 -3.68
N SER A 109 -10.41 -5.76 -2.77
CA SER A 109 -11.26 -4.60 -3.15
C SER A 109 -10.47 -3.57 -3.96
N PHE A 110 -9.26 -3.21 -3.53
CA PHE A 110 -8.40 -2.29 -4.27
C PHE A 110 -7.97 -2.87 -5.63
N LEU A 111 -7.57 -4.15 -5.69
CA LEU A 111 -7.22 -4.80 -6.96
C LEU A 111 -8.41 -4.76 -7.93
N ASN A 112 -9.60 -5.15 -7.48
CA ASN A 112 -10.80 -5.14 -8.32
C ASN A 112 -11.12 -3.73 -8.84
N TYR A 113 -11.02 -2.72 -7.97
CA TYR A 113 -11.20 -1.33 -8.37
C TYR A 113 -10.16 -0.91 -9.43
N ALA A 114 -8.88 -1.21 -9.21
CA ALA A 114 -7.81 -0.87 -10.13
C ALA A 114 -8.01 -1.52 -11.50
N LEU A 115 -8.40 -2.80 -11.54
CA LEU A 115 -8.72 -3.50 -12.79
C LEU A 115 -9.93 -2.88 -13.50
N SER A 116 -10.96 -2.44 -12.76
CA SER A 116 -12.15 -1.80 -13.33
C SER A 116 -11.86 -0.47 -14.04
N ILE A 117 -10.81 0.24 -13.62
CA ILE A 117 -10.35 1.48 -14.27
C ILE A 117 -9.25 1.23 -15.32
N GLY A 118 -9.00 -0.04 -15.68
CA GLY A 118 -8.09 -0.42 -16.77
C GLY A 118 -6.63 -0.58 -16.38
N ALA A 119 -6.31 -0.80 -15.10
CA ALA A 119 -4.95 -1.11 -14.68
C ALA A 119 -4.53 -2.53 -15.08
N ASP A 120 -3.25 -2.72 -15.40
CA ASP A 120 -2.64 -4.03 -15.59
C ASP A 120 -2.18 -4.64 -14.27
N PHE A 121 -1.72 -3.79 -13.35
CA PHE A 121 -1.17 -4.16 -12.05
C PHE A 121 -1.58 -3.18 -10.95
N ILE A 122 -1.52 -3.66 -9.72
CA ILE A 122 -1.45 -2.81 -8.53
C ILE A 122 -0.04 -2.85 -7.94
N ALA A 123 0.28 -1.82 -7.16
CA ALA A 123 1.51 -1.82 -6.36
C ALA A 123 1.26 -1.24 -4.97
N THR A 124 2.06 -1.69 -4.03
CA THR A 124 2.02 -1.22 -2.64
C THR A 124 3.44 -1.01 -2.10
N GLY A 125 3.55 -0.22 -1.04
CA GLY A 125 4.80 0.03 -0.33
C GLY A 125 5.25 -1.10 0.61
N HIS A 126 4.77 -2.34 0.44
CA HIS A 126 5.17 -3.44 1.29
C HIS A 126 6.61 -3.90 1.01
N TYR A 127 7.32 -4.23 2.09
CA TYR A 127 8.60 -4.92 2.05
C TYR A 127 8.35 -6.43 1.92
N ALA A 128 8.13 -6.85 0.70
CA ALA A 128 7.95 -8.24 0.29
C ALA A 128 8.49 -8.41 -1.13
N ALA A 129 8.67 -9.64 -1.59
CA ALA A 129 9.09 -9.94 -2.96
C ALA A 129 8.19 -11.02 -3.56
N LEU A 130 8.09 -11.02 -4.90
CA LEU A 130 7.42 -12.08 -5.64
C LEU A 130 8.42 -12.77 -6.57
N LYS A 131 8.35 -14.08 -6.63
CA LYS A 131 9.17 -14.91 -7.52
C LYS A 131 8.27 -15.82 -8.34
N ASN A 132 8.41 -15.72 -9.66
CA ASN A 132 7.70 -16.61 -10.59
C ASN A 132 8.59 -17.81 -10.95
N VAL A 133 8.07 -19.01 -10.73
CA VAL A 133 8.74 -20.27 -11.06
C VAL A 133 7.69 -21.26 -11.60
N ASN A 134 7.88 -21.77 -12.82
CA ASN A 134 6.98 -22.75 -13.44
C ASN A 134 5.50 -22.34 -13.37
N ASP A 135 5.18 -21.11 -13.81
CA ASP A 135 3.84 -20.52 -13.83
C ASP A 135 3.19 -20.32 -12.43
N ARG A 136 3.94 -20.57 -11.37
CA ARG A 136 3.52 -20.29 -9.99
C ARG A 136 4.19 -19.02 -9.47
N THR A 137 3.43 -18.24 -8.70
CA THR A 137 3.91 -17.01 -8.04
C THR A 137 4.09 -17.27 -6.55
N TYR A 138 5.30 -17.11 -6.07
CA TYR A 138 5.67 -17.30 -4.67
C TYR A 138 5.90 -15.98 -3.97
N LEU A 139 5.29 -15.82 -2.80
CA LEU A 139 5.62 -14.74 -1.87
C LEU A 139 6.98 -15.06 -1.22
N CYS A 140 7.89 -14.11 -1.30
CA CYS A 140 9.25 -14.20 -0.77
C CYS A 140 9.54 -13.01 0.15
N ARG A 141 10.50 -13.19 1.04
CA ARG A 141 10.98 -12.10 1.90
C ARG A 141 11.64 -11.00 1.07
N ALA A 142 11.51 -9.76 1.54
CA ALA A 142 12.26 -8.64 1.02
C ALA A 142 13.75 -8.74 1.35
N LYS A 143 14.58 -7.92 0.67
CA LYS A 143 16.01 -7.78 0.98
C LYS A 143 16.25 -7.29 2.40
N ASP A 144 15.41 -6.37 2.89
CA ASP A 144 15.45 -5.86 4.27
C ASP A 144 14.69 -6.79 5.21
N ASN A 145 15.41 -7.72 5.85
CA ASN A 145 14.82 -8.68 6.77
C ASN A 145 14.23 -8.05 8.04
N GLU A 146 14.71 -6.85 8.44
CA GLU A 146 14.17 -6.14 9.62
C GLU A 146 12.82 -5.48 9.32
N LYS A 147 12.54 -5.23 8.05
CA LYS A 147 11.29 -4.62 7.57
C LYS A 147 10.38 -5.59 6.85
N ASP A 148 10.76 -6.87 6.77
CA ASP A 148 9.97 -7.89 6.08
C ASP A 148 8.51 -7.91 6.55
N GLN A 149 7.58 -7.87 5.59
CA GLN A 149 6.14 -7.81 5.83
C GLN A 149 5.40 -9.02 5.25
N THR A 150 6.11 -10.07 4.86
CA THR A 150 5.48 -11.29 4.31
C THR A 150 4.52 -11.95 5.28
N TYR A 151 4.76 -11.83 6.60
CA TYR A 151 3.84 -12.31 7.62
C TYR A 151 2.42 -11.75 7.45
N PHE A 152 2.29 -10.47 7.11
CA PHE A 152 1.00 -9.81 6.93
C PHE A 152 0.31 -10.13 5.61
N LEU A 153 1.00 -10.84 4.71
CA LEU A 153 0.54 -11.14 3.34
C LEU A 153 0.25 -12.63 3.10
N HIS A 154 0.42 -13.49 4.11
CA HIS A 154 0.35 -14.93 3.93
C HIS A 154 -1.05 -15.46 3.55
N GLU A 155 -2.10 -14.68 3.80
CA GLU A 155 -3.48 -15.04 3.43
C GLU A 155 -3.92 -14.49 2.07
N VAL A 156 -3.06 -13.74 1.37
CA VAL A 156 -3.35 -13.25 0.01
C VAL A 156 -3.15 -14.39 -0.99
N ASN A 157 -4.09 -14.54 -1.94
CA ASN A 157 -4.04 -15.64 -2.89
C ASN A 157 -3.01 -15.39 -4.00
N GLU A 158 -2.53 -16.49 -4.61
CA GLU A 158 -1.57 -16.44 -5.71
C GLU A 158 -2.05 -15.62 -6.91
N ASP A 159 -3.34 -15.75 -7.28
CA ASP A 159 -3.88 -15.04 -8.44
C ASP A 159 -3.89 -13.51 -8.25
N GLU A 160 -4.09 -13.05 -7.02
CA GLU A 160 -3.97 -11.65 -6.65
C GLU A 160 -2.51 -11.20 -6.75
N PHE A 161 -1.55 -12.01 -6.28
CA PHE A 161 -0.13 -11.71 -6.39
C PHE A 161 0.37 -11.62 -7.83
N LYS A 162 -0.19 -12.39 -8.79
CA LYS A 162 0.14 -12.27 -10.22
C LYS A 162 -0.12 -10.88 -10.80
N LYS A 163 -0.98 -10.10 -10.14
CA LYS A 163 -1.33 -8.72 -10.51
C LYS A 163 -0.68 -7.65 -9.63
N CYS A 164 0.26 -8.04 -8.76
CA CYS A 164 0.87 -7.15 -7.79
C CYS A 164 2.35 -6.89 -8.06
N LEU A 165 2.81 -5.69 -7.71
CA LEU A 165 4.20 -5.31 -7.72
C LEU A 165 4.62 -4.81 -6.34
N PHE A 166 5.81 -5.21 -5.90
CA PHE A 166 6.45 -4.73 -4.67
C PHE A 166 7.75 -4.00 -5.00
N PRO A 167 7.69 -2.69 -5.32
CA PRO A 167 8.86 -1.94 -5.78
C PRO A 167 10.00 -1.84 -4.77
N LEU A 168 9.69 -2.01 -3.47
CA LEU A 168 10.67 -1.92 -2.38
C LEU A 168 11.38 -3.24 -2.07
N SER A 169 11.03 -4.33 -2.77
CA SER A 169 11.53 -5.70 -2.50
C SER A 169 13.05 -5.80 -2.37
N ASN A 170 13.80 -5.02 -3.15
CA ASN A 170 15.27 -5.07 -3.23
C ASN A 170 15.97 -3.88 -2.53
N LEU A 171 15.26 -3.13 -1.69
CA LEU A 171 15.78 -1.95 -1.01
C LEU A 171 15.75 -2.12 0.51
N TYR A 172 16.77 -1.56 1.17
CA TYR A 172 16.74 -1.36 2.61
C TYR A 172 15.96 -0.10 2.97
N LYS A 173 15.38 -0.04 4.17
CA LYS A 173 14.61 1.13 4.64
C LYS A 173 15.40 2.43 4.58
N HIS A 174 16.70 2.41 4.88
CA HIS A 174 17.54 3.61 4.78
C HIS A 174 17.73 4.09 3.34
N GLU A 175 17.79 3.15 2.34
CA GLU A 175 17.84 3.50 0.92
C GLU A 175 16.52 4.16 0.48
N VAL A 176 15.39 3.60 0.94
CA VAL A 176 14.05 4.17 0.67
C VAL A 176 13.92 5.58 1.26
N ARG A 177 14.40 5.82 2.48
CA ARG A 177 14.40 7.16 3.08
C ARG A 177 15.24 8.14 2.27
N LYS A 178 16.42 7.74 1.83
CA LYS A 178 17.28 8.58 0.98
C LYS A 178 16.61 8.96 -0.34
N ILE A 179 15.95 8.00 -1.00
CA ILE A 179 15.18 8.28 -2.22
C ILE A 179 14.04 9.27 -1.91
N ALA A 180 13.34 9.12 -0.79
CA ALA A 180 12.28 10.03 -0.38
C ALA A 180 12.79 11.47 -0.14
N GLU A 181 13.99 11.63 0.43
CA GLU A 181 14.68 12.92 0.54
C GLU A 181 14.96 13.52 -0.83
N ASP A 182 15.55 12.74 -1.74
CA ASP A 182 15.92 13.19 -3.08
C ASP A 182 14.71 13.67 -3.91
N ILE A 183 13.52 13.09 -3.69
CA ILE A 183 12.28 13.51 -4.35
C ILE A 183 11.49 14.55 -3.55
N ASN A 184 12.03 15.06 -2.45
CA ASN A 184 11.38 16.00 -1.54
C ASN A 184 9.97 15.52 -1.09
N SER A 185 9.81 14.25 -0.75
CA SER A 185 8.54 13.70 -0.27
C SER A 185 8.16 14.33 1.07
N VAL A 186 6.94 14.89 1.17
CA VAL A 186 6.44 15.59 2.39
C VAL A 186 6.41 14.66 3.60
N SER A 187 6.11 13.40 3.39
CA SER A 187 6.03 12.39 4.44
C SER A 187 7.35 12.15 5.17
N TYR A 188 8.48 12.61 4.62
CA TYR A 188 9.77 12.51 5.30
C TYR A 188 9.86 13.37 6.55
N THR A 189 9.27 14.56 6.53
CA THR A 189 9.35 15.53 7.64
C THR A 189 8.58 15.11 8.89
N HIS A 190 7.55 14.28 8.76
CA HIS A 190 6.73 13.80 9.89
C HIS A 190 7.33 12.56 10.60
N LEU A 191 8.30 11.87 9.99
CA LEU A 191 8.93 10.68 10.56
C LEU A 191 10.12 10.96 11.48
N THR A 192 10.48 12.22 11.70
CA THR A 192 11.59 12.62 12.56
C THR A 192 11.21 12.81 14.03
N LEU A 193 9.94 12.72 14.38
CA LEU A 193 9.52 12.73 15.78
C LEU A 193 9.77 11.35 16.40
N PRO A 194 10.50 11.29 17.55
CA PRO A 194 10.63 10.04 18.26
C PRO A 194 9.24 9.63 18.75
N THR A 195 8.70 8.55 18.19
CA THR A 195 7.52 7.91 18.73
C THR A 195 7.89 7.37 20.11
N LYS A 196 7.61 8.14 21.14
CA LYS A 196 7.52 7.59 22.49
C LYS A 196 6.21 6.80 22.52
N CYS A 197 6.30 5.52 22.17
CA CYS A 197 5.25 4.56 22.53
C CYS A 197 5.34 4.36 24.05
N TRP A 198 4.29 4.70 24.73
CA TRP A 198 4.00 4.25 26.10
C TRP A 198 3.17 2.99 26.00
#